data_69cb2dba77fffe04d095725f0a373e38
#
_entry.id   69cb2dba77fffe04d095725f0a373e38
#
_cell.length_a   1.000
_cell.length_b   1.000
_cell.length_c   1.000
_cell.angle_alpha   90.00
_cell.angle_beta   90.00
_cell.angle_gamma   90.00
#
_symmetry.space_group_name_H-M   'P 1'
#
loop_
_entity.id
_entity.type
_entity.pdbx_description
1 polymer ?
#
loop_
_entity_poly.entity_id
_entity_poly.type
_entity_poly.pdbx_seq_one_letter_code
_entity_poly.pdbx_strand_id
1 'polypeptide(L)'
;MSDKNTKDILIELDKILRQRKNQMPNDSYVTSLYQKGNAHINEKIIEEANEYIEAVGKKNKEDIIHEAADLWFHNLVSLSLNDISSNDILEELRNRFGLSGLEEKKLRKK
;
A
#
# COMPACT_ATOMS: atom_id res chain seq x y z
N MET A 1 19.91 -3.20 15.85
CA MET A 1 19.32 -2.96 16.23
C MET A 1 18.33 -2.82 15.83
N SER A 2 17.71 -2.91 16.02
CA SER A 2 16.67 -2.88 15.63
C SER A 2 16.09 -1.85 15.70
N ASP A 3 16.53 -1.05 15.68
CA ASP A 3 15.91 0.01 15.73
C ASP A 3 15.32 0.40 14.56
N LYS A 4 14.94 -0.44 13.68
CA LYS A 4 14.22 -0.08 12.65
C LYS A 4 13.00 0.56 13.09
N ASN A 5 12.76 1.75 12.70
CA ASN A 5 11.60 2.48 13.06
C ASN A 5 10.52 2.19 12.06
N THR A 6 9.60 1.37 12.42
CA THR A 6 8.55 0.98 11.48
C THR A 6 7.70 2.16 11.02
N LYS A 7 7.74 3.27 11.75
CA LYS A 7 6.99 4.43 11.30
C LYS A 7 7.50 4.98 9.98
N ASP A 8 8.77 4.73 9.68
CA ASP A 8 9.36 5.28 8.48
C ASP A 8 9.31 4.35 7.27
N ILE A 9 8.79 3.15 7.46
CA ILE A 9 8.84 2.16 6.38
C ILE A 9 8.06 2.62 5.14
N LEU A 10 6.95 3.31 5.33
CA LEU A 10 6.18 3.77 4.18
C LEU A 10 6.91 4.86 3.41
N ILE A 11 7.60 5.75 4.13
CA ILE A 11 8.39 6.79 3.49
C ILE A 11 9.52 6.17 2.69
N GLU A 12 10.19 5.18 3.28
CA GLU A 12 11.28 4.51 2.59
C GLU A 12 10.78 3.76 1.38
N LEU A 13 9.64 3.11 1.51
CA LEU A 13 9.07 2.36 0.42
C LEU A 13 8.66 3.30 -0.72
N ASP A 14 8.09 4.45 -0.39
CA ASP A 14 7.76 5.45 -1.41
C ASP A 14 9.00 5.83 -2.21
N LYS A 15 10.13 6.02 -1.53
CA LYS A 15 11.37 6.37 -2.21
C LYS A 15 11.84 5.26 -3.12
N ILE A 16 11.79 4.03 -2.64
CA ILE A 16 12.23 2.89 -3.42
C ILE A 16 11.36 2.73 -4.67
N LEU A 17 10.06 2.84 -4.49
CA LEU A 17 9.14 2.68 -5.61
C LEU A 17 9.34 3.77 -6.66
N ARG A 18 9.52 5.01 -6.20
CA ARG A 18 9.77 6.09 -7.14
C ARG A 18 11.08 5.87 -7.89
N GLN A 19 12.10 5.41 -7.17
CA GLN A 19 13.39 5.15 -7.79
C GLN A 19 13.29 4.04 -8.84
N ARG A 20 12.57 2.96 -8.52
CA ARG A 20 12.39 1.87 -9.48
C ARG A 20 11.59 2.31 -10.67
N LYS A 21 10.63 3.20 -10.47
CA LYS A 21 9.83 3.73 -11.57
C LYS A 21 10.70 4.55 -12.51
N ASN A 22 11.63 5.33 -11.96
CA ASN A 22 12.48 6.18 -12.78
C ASN A 22 13.60 5.40 -13.45
N GLN A 23 14.17 4.43 -12.77
CA GLN A 23 15.34 3.71 -13.28
C GLN A 23 14.99 2.40 -13.98
N MET A 24 13.90 1.78 -13.60
CA MET A 24 13.41 0.54 -14.23
C MET A 24 14.50 -0.52 -14.37
N PRO A 25 15.14 -0.92 -13.25
CA PRO A 25 16.17 -1.96 -13.33
C PRO A 25 15.59 -3.28 -13.83
N ASN A 26 16.37 -3.99 -14.63
CA ASN A 26 15.87 -5.16 -15.34
C ASN A 26 15.43 -6.33 -14.47
N ASP A 27 16.05 -6.53 -13.33
CA ASP A 27 15.75 -7.72 -12.53
C ASP A 27 14.87 -7.40 -11.34
N SER A 28 14.04 -6.37 -11.42
CA SER A 28 13.17 -5.99 -10.32
C SER A 28 11.75 -6.43 -10.59
N TYR A 29 11.12 -7.04 -9.59
CA TYR A 29 9.71 -7.40 -9.68
C TYR A 29 8.86 -6.14 -9.88
N VAL A 30 9.20 -5.07 -9.16
CA VAL A 30 8.46 -3.82 -9.28
C VAL A 30 8.55 -3.28 -10.69
N THR A 31 9.74 -3.35 -11.30
CA THR A 31 9.89 -2.93 -12.69
C THR A 31 8.94 -3.70 -13.60
N SER A 32 8.83 -5.01 -13.39
CA SER A 32 7.96 -5.81 -14.24
C SER A 32 6.50 -5.37 -14.08
N LEU A 33 6.11 -4.99 -12.88
CA LEU A 33 4.76 -4.51 -12.66
C LEU A 33 4.52 -3.19 -13.38
N TYR A 34 5.48 -2.27 -13.29
CA TYR A 34 5.36 -1.00 -13.97
C TYR A 34 5.27 -1.19 -15.49
N GLN A 35 6.06 -2.11 -16.03
CA GLN A 35 6.07 -2.35 -17.45
C GLN A 35 4.75 -2.91 -17.94
N LYS A 36 4.10 -3.72 -17.13
CA LYS A 36 2.82 -4.29 -17.50
C LYS A 36 1.65 -3.34 -17.30
N GLY A 37 1.83 -2.36 -16.44
CA GLY A 37 0.88 -1.27 -16.32
C GLY A 37 -0.29 -1.50 -15.38
N ASN A 38 -1.17 -0.52 -15.34
CA ASN A 38 -2.27 -0.48 -14.39
C ASN A 38 -3.18 -1.71 -14.45
N ALA A 39 -3.51 -2.16 -15.62
CA ALA A 39 -4.44 -3.30 -15.74
C ALA A 39 -3.89 -4.53 -15.05
N HIS A 40 -2.60 -4.81 -15.25
CA HIS A 40 -1.99 -5.98 -14.63
C HIS A 40 -1.88 -5.80 -13.11
N ILE A 41 -1.50 -4.59 -12.68
CA ILE A 41 -1.38 -4.32 -11.25
C ILE A 41 -2.74 -4.45 -10.59
N ASN A 42 -3.80 -4.01 -11.26
CA ASN A 42 -5.15 -4.16 -10.72
C ASN A 42 -5.52 -5.63 -10.54
N GLU A 43 -5.11 -6.48 -11.49
CA GLU A 43 -5.36 -7.90 -11.36
C GLU A 43 -4.64 -8.47 -10.14
N LYS A 44 -3.41 -8.01 -9.90
CA LYS A 44 -2.66 -8.47 -8.73
C LYS A 44 -3.35 -8.03 -7.45
N ILE A 45 -3.86 -6.80 -7.43
CA ILE A 45 -4.56 -6.31 -6.24
C ILE A 45 -5.77 -7.19 -5.95
N ILE A 46 -6.52 -7.56 -6.98
CA ILE A 46 -7.68 -8.41 -6.80
C ILE A 46 -7.26 -9.78 -6.25
N GLU A 47 -6.19 -10.35 -6.81
CA GLU A 47 -5.68 -11.63 -6.33
C GLU A 47 -5.30 -11.55 -4.86
N GLU A 48 -4.55 -10.52 -4.50
CA GLU A 48 -4.07 -10.39 -3.12
C GLU A 48 -5.22 -10.11 -2.16
N ALA A 49 -6.22 -9.36 -2.61
CA ALA A 49 -7.39 -9.12 -1.78
C ALA A 49 -8.12 -10.43 -1.49
N ASN A 50 -8.27 -11.27 -2.52
CA ASN A 50 -8.92 -12.57 -2.33
C ASN A 50 -8.13 -13.46 -1.39
N GLU A 51 -6.80 -13.45 -1.51
CA GLU A 51 -5.96 -14.25 -0.64
C GLU A 51 -6.03 -13.75 0.80
N TYR A 52 -6.12 -12.44 0.98
CA TYR A 52 -6.28 -11.88 2.31
C TYR A 52 -7.61 -12.33 2.92
N ILE A 53 -8.68 -12.26 2.13
CA ILE A 53 -10.00 -12.66 2.62
C ILE A 53 -10.00 -14.13 3.00
N GLU A 54 -9.34 -14.96 2.20
CA GLU A 54 -9.25 -16.38 2.49
C GLU A 54 -8.47 -16.63 3.78
N ALA A 55 -7.37 -15.90 3.97
CA ALA A 55 -6.59 -16.04 5.19
C ALA A 55 -7.39 -15.66 6.42
N VAL A 56 -8.19 -14.60 6.31
CA VAL A 56 -9.05 -14.21 7.42
C VAL A 56 -10.02 -15.33 7.76
N GLY A 57 -10.55 -16.01 6.73
CA GLY A 57 -11.48 -17.11 6.96
C GLY A 57 -10.87 -18.25 7.72
N LYS A 58 -9.56 -18.49 7.51
CA LYS A 58 -8.86 -19.56 8.20
C LYS A 58 -8.38 -19.13 9.57
N LYS A 59 -8.44 -17.84 9.88
CA LYS A 59 -8.09 -17.31 11.19
C LYS A 59 -6.65 -17.58 11.63
N ASN A 60 -5.74 -17.72 10.68
CA ASN A 60 -4.33 -17.89 11.00
C ASN A 60 -3.68 -16.51 10.98
N LYS A 61 -3.25 -16.05 12.15
CA LYS A 61 -2.76 -14.69 12.29
C LYS A 61 -1.58 -14.38 11.38
N GLU A 62 -0.64 -15.31 11.29
CA GLU A 62 0.55 -15.07 10.48
C GLU A 62 0.21 -14.97 9.00
N ASP A 63 -0.71 -15.81 8.54
CA ASP A 63 -1.12 -15.74 7.15
C ASP A 63 -1.87 -14.45 6.87
N ILE A 64 -2.71 -14.02 7.80
CA ILE A 64 -3.45 -12.77 7.63
C ILE A 64 -2.48 -11.61 7.48
N ILE A 65 -1.45 -11.56 8.32
CA ILE A 65 -0.46 -10.49 8.26
C ILE A 65 0.30 -10.55 6.93
N HIS A 66 0.69 -11.75 6.51
CA HIS A 66 1.43 -11.91 5.27
C HIS A 66 0.59 -11.43 4.07
N GLU A 67 -0.67 -11.84 4.02
CA GLU A 67 -1.49 -11.47 2.88
C GLU A 67 -1.88 -9.99 2.92
N ALA A 68 -2.06 -9.43 4.11
CA ALA A 68 -2.30 -8.01 4.23
C ALA A 68 -1.10 -7.21 3.71
N ALA A 69 0.11 -7.66 4.05
CA ALA A 69 1.31 -6.98 3.58
C ALA A 69 1.43 -7.04 2.06
N ASP A 70 1.10 -8.20 1.46
CA ASP A 70 1.13 -8.34 0.02
C ASP A 70 0.12 -7.40 -0.64
N LEU A 71 -1.07 -7.31 -0.07
CA LEU A 71 -2.10 -6.44 -0.60
C LEU A 71 -1.67 -4.98 -0.52
N TRP A 72 -1.17 -4.58 0.65
CA TRP A 72 -0.69 -3.21 0.81
C TRP A 72 0.42 -2.89 -0.17
N PHE A 73 1.35 -3.83 -0.35
CA PHE A 73 2.47 -3.61 -1.25
C PHE A 73 2.00 -3.34 -2.67
N HIS A 74 1.12 -4.19 -3.19
CA HIS A 74 0.64 -4.00 -4.55
C HIS A 74 -0.19 -2.73 -4.69
N ASN A 75 -0.91 -2.37 -3.63
CA ASN A 75 -1.64 -1.12 -3.63
C ASN A 75 -0.68 0.06 -3.71
N LEU A 76 0.43 0.00 -2.98
CA LEU A 76 1.42 1.07 -3.02
C LEU A 76 2.09 1.16 -4.40
N VAL A 77 2.31 0.02 -5.05
CA VAL A 77 2.87 0.04 -6.40
C VAL A 77 1.90 0.74 -7.35
N SER A 78 0.61 0.44 -7.23
CA SER A 78 -0.39 1.09 -8.05
C SER A 78 -0.39 2.60 -7.84
N LEU A 79 -0.35 3.01 -6.59
CA LEU A 79 -0.31 4.43 -6.27
C LEU A 79 0.93 5.09 -6.87
N SER A 80 2.08 4.45 -6.73
CA SER A 80 3.32 4.98 -7.25
C SER A 80 3.28 5.11 -8.76
N LEU A 81 2.72 4.14 -9.45
CA LEU A 81 2.61 4.23 -10.90
C LEU A 81 1.77 5.43 -11.30
N ASN A 82 0.82 5.79 -10.48
CA ASN A 82 -0.05 6.92 -10.75
C ASN A 82 0.42 8.19 -10.03
N ASP A 83 1.68 8.22 -9.62
CA ASP A 83 2.33 9.40 -9.03
C ASP A 83 1.70 9.85 -7.71
N ILE A 84 1.24 8.89 -6.94
CA ILE A 84 0.66 9.15 -5.63
C ILE A 84 1.52 8.43 -4.59
N SER A 85 1.82 9.09 -3.49
CA SER A 85 2.65 8.49 -2.44
C SER A 85 1.78 7.96 -1.31
N SER A 86 2.38 7.11 -0.47
CA SER A 86 1.67 6.65 0.71
C SER A 86 1.34 7.83 1.62
N ASN A 87 2.17 8.87 1.62
CA ASN A 87 1.91 10.03 2.43
C ASN A 87 0.61 10.72 2.06
N ASP A 88 0.27 10.70 0.78
CA ASP A 88 -0.99 11.28 0.34
C ASP A 88 -2.16 10.56 0.99
N ILE A 89 -2.06 9.24 1.09
CA ILE A 89 -3.11 8.45 1.71
C ILE A 89 -3.16 8.72 3.21
N LEU A 90 -1.99 8.81 3.84
CA LEU A 90 -1.94 9.08 5.27
C LEU A 90 -2.54 10.44 5.60
N GLU A 91 -2.29 11.43 4.73
CA GLU A 91 -2.89 12.75 4.93
C GLU A 91 -4.40 12.69 4.83
N GLU A 92 -4.89 11.93 3.87
CA GLU A 92 -6.34 11.78 3.74
C GLU A 92 -6.94 11.14 4.98
N LEU A 93 -6.28 10.10 5.49
CA LEU A 93 -6.74 9.44 6.70
C LEU A 93 -6.67 10.38 7.90
N ARG A 94 -5.60 11.16 7.97
CA ARG A 94 -5.45 12.11 9.05
C ARG A 94 -6.59 13.13 9.01
N ASN A 95 -6.93 13.60 7.82
CA ASN A 95 -8.01 14.57 7.69
C ASN A 95 -9.34 13.99 8.13
N ARG A 96 -9.54 12.70 7.90
CA ARG A 96 -10.80 12.07 8.29
C ARG A 96 -10.89 11.78 9.78
N PHE A 97 -9.76 11.38 10.39
CA PHE A 97 -9.81 10.88 11.76
C PHE A 97 -8.77 11.53 12.67
N GLY A 98 -7.99 12.46 12.16
CA GLY A 98 -6.80 12.89 12.86
C GLY A 98 -7.02 13.75 14.07
N LEU A 99 -8.08 14.55 14.09
CA LEU A 99 -8.28 15.45 15.20
C LEU A 99 -9.13 14.83 16.26
N SER A 100 -10.30 14.33 15.89
CA SER A 100 -11.15 13.63 16.82
C SER A 100 -12.22 12.94 15.98
N GLY A 101 -12.69 11.84 16.46
CA GLY A 101 -13.74 11.11 15.77
C GLY A 101 -15.00 11.93 15.64
N LEU A 102 -15.26 12.75 16.64
CA LEU A 102 -16.44 13.58 16.65
C LEU A 102 -16.38 14.64 15.56
N GLU A 103 -15.26 15.34 15.47
CA GLU A 103 -15.11 16.35 14.45
C GLU A 103 -15.14 15.76 13.07
N GLU A 104 -14.51 14.63 12.92
CA GLU A 104 -14.50 13.95 11.64
C GLU A 104 -15.91 13.58 11.21
N LYS A 105 -16.73 13.13 12.14
CA LYS A 105 -18.10 12.82 11.85
C LYS A 105 -18.85 14.02 11.34
N LYS A 106 -18.65 15.16 11.95
CA LYS A 106 -19.31 16.37 11.51
C LYS A 106 -18.92 16.71 10.08
N LEU A 107 -17.64 16.60 9.77
CA LEU A 107 -17.19 16.94 8.44
C LEU A 107 -17.74 16.01 7.39
N ARG A 108 -17.89 14.76 7.74
CA ARG A 108 -18.35 13.78 6.77
C ARG A 108 -19.85 13.74 6.61
N LYS A 109 -20.55 14.44 7.47
CA LYS A 109 -21.93 14.42 7.34
C LYS A 109 -22.39 15.35 6.36
N LYS A 110 -21.70 15.83 5.52
CA LYS A 110 -22.18 16.69 4.57
C LYS A 110 -22.75 16.10 3.49
#